data_37e4e86f6822fe9e370aafeab6573ac9
#
_entry.id   37e4e86f6822fe9e370aafeab6573ac9
#
_cell.length_a   1.000
_cell.length_b   1.000
_cell.length_c   1.000
_cell.angle_alpha   90.00
_cell.angle_beta   90.00
_cell.angle_gamma   90.00
#
_symmetry.space_group_name_H-M   'P 1'
#
loop_
_entity.id
_entity.type
_entity.pdbx_description
1 polymer ?
#
loop_
_entity_poly.entity_id
_entity_poly.type
_entity_poly.pdbx_seq_one_letter_code
_entity_poly.pdbx_strand_id
1 'polypeptide(L)'
;MHIQELNKTASETVVLVHGMFSNLSVYYFNIAPILATRFHVVLYDLKSHGMSEKTLTGYDLDSMTDDLFALLNILKVTQVHLGGYSFGGLIALKMAIRFPSLIKKLAVMEAPDPSDEKARGIIEEYSREFLEHYVENFTDTTKVKMGKRQMEKNHRMYEYLFYQTSIKDDMILEKNFFEDKAIKKLNQKVLLLYGLTSSCINAGKYLNQQIENSSIQFVDGDHNIPIQEPQLIGEALLNFFTDH
;
A
#
# COMPACT_ATOMS: atom_id res chain seq x y z
N MET A 1 -3.01 -12.20 12.45
CA MET A 1 -3.27 -10.98 11.66
C MET A 1 -4.20 -10.08 12.46
N HIS A 2 -3.86 -8.80 12.64
CA HIS A 2 -4.71 -7.79 13.31
C HIS A 2 -5.56 -7.09 12.25
N ILE A 3 -6.88 -6.96 12.50
CA ILE A 3 -7.85 -6.36 11.59
C ILE A 3 -8.71 -5.30 12.29
N GLN A 4 -9.20 -4.33 11.52
CA GLN A 4 -10.22 -3.38 11.91
C GLN A 4 -11.29 -3.31 10.82
N GLU A 5 -12.54 -3.30 11.22
CA GLU A 5 -13.68 -3.29 10.33
C GLU A 5 -14.62 -2.13 10.69
N LEU A 6 -15.05 -1.35 9.70
CA LEU A 6 -16.03 -0.29 9.84
C LEU A 6 -17.25 -0.61 8.95
N ASN A 7 -18.46 -0.24 9.42
CA ASN A 7 -19.72 -0.42 8.68
C ASN A 7 -19.93 -1.85 8.14
N LYS A 8 -19.88 -2.84 9.02
CA LYS A 8 -20.01 -4.28 8.67
C LYS A 8 -21.33 -4.65 7.99
N THR A 9 -22.32 -3.78 8.02
CA THR A 9 -23.66 -4.03 7.44
C THR A 9 -23.78 -3.58 5.98
N ALA A 10 -22.79 -2.87 5.43
CA ALA A 10 -22.80 -2.49 4.03
C ALA A 10 -22.66 -3.72 3.12
N SER A 11 -23.32 -3.67 1.95
CA SER A 11 -23.39 -4.79 1.00
C SER A 11 -22.12 -4.99 0.19
N GLU A 12 -21.29 -3.97 0.05
CA GLU A 12 -20.03 -4.01 -0.70
C GLU A 12 -18.85 -3.76 0.23
N THR A 13 -17.76 -4.48 -0.03
CA THR A 13 -16.56 -4.41 0.81
C THR A 13 -15.42 -3.69 0.09
N VAL A 14 -14.73 -2.83 0.82
CA VAL A 14 -13.44 -2.24 0.44
C VAL A 14 -12.37 -2.76 1.39
N VAL A 15 -11.26 -3.25 0.85
CA VAL A 15 -10.06 -3.57 1.64
C VAL A 15 -8.94 -2.59 1.29
N LEU A 16 -8.26 -2.05 2.31
CA LEU A 16 -7.10 -1.20 2.11
C LEU A 16 -5.84 -1.82 2.72
N VAL A 17 -4.79 -1.92 1.90
CA VAL A 17 -3.51 -2.53 2.24
C VAL A 17 -2.47 -1.43 2.42
N HIS A 18 -1.89 -1.32 3.63
CA HIS A 18 -0.90 -0.30 3.95
C HIS A 18 0.50 -0.63 3.37
N GLY A 19 1.37 0.37 3.35
CA GLY A 19 2.75 0.25 2.91
C GLY A 19 3.69 -0.36 3.95
N MET A 20 4.92 -0.65 3.52
CA MET A 20 6.00 -1.11 4.40
C MET A 20 6.31 -0.03 5.45
N PHE A 21 6.75 -0.43 6.64
CA PHE A 21 7.03 0.43 7.80
C PHE A 21 5.82 1.23 8.33
N SER A 22 4.61 0.96 7.80
CA SER A 22 3.36 1.57 8.20
C SER A 22 2.51 0.55 8.98
N ASN A 23 1.24 0.85 9.15
CA ASN A 23 0.21 -0.03 9.68
C ASN A 23 -1.17 0.49 9.28
N LEU A 24 -2.23 -0.20 9.62
CA LEU A 24 -3.61 0.15 9.25
C LEU A 24 -4.04 1.57 9.68
N SER A 25 -3.35 2.20 10.65
CA SER A 25 -3.69 3.54 11.11
C SER A 25 -3.51 4.63 10.06
N VAL A 26 -2.72 4.37 8.99
CA VAL A 26 -2.59 5.29 7.85
C VAL A 26 -3.95 5.59 7.21
N TYR A 27 -4.90 4.67 7.32
CA TYR A 27 -6.25 4.81 6.80
C TYR A 27 -7.31 5.03 7.87
N TYR A 28 -7.11 4.44 9.06
CA TYR A 28 -8.16 4.23 10.05
C TYR A 28 -8.86 5.52 10.49
N PHE A 29 -8.11 6.58 10.74
CA PHE A 29 -8.67 7.80 11.34
C PHE A 29 -9.29 8.78 10.34
N ASN A 30 -8.84 8.76 9.09
CA ASN A 30 -9.21 9.79 8.12
C ASN A 30 -9.88 9.23 6.86
N ILE A 31 -9.26 8.22 6.20
CA ILE A 31 -9.73 7.69 4.92
C ILE A 31 -10.86 6.67 5.13
N ALA A 32 -10.67 5.73 6.07
CA ALA A 32 -11.64 4.66 6.30
C ALA A 32 -13.04 5.17 6.73
N PRO A 33 -13.18 6.21 7.57
CA PRO A 33 -14.49 6.77 7.89
C PRO A 33 -15.24 7.33 6.68
N ILE A 34 -14.52 7.91 5.70
CA ILE A 34 -15.12 8.41 4.44
C ILE A 34 -15.70 7.25 3.65
N LEU A 35 -14.92 6.19 3.45
CA LEU A 35 -15.36 4.99 2.72
C LEU A 35 -16.47 4.23 3.46
N ALA A 36 -16.42 4.22 4.79
CA ALA A 36 -17.41 3.56 5.63
C ALA A 36 -18.80 4.19 5.56
N THR A 37 -18.96 5.36 4.94
CA THR A 37 -20.28 5.93 4.63
C THR A 37 -21.06 5.09 3.63
N ARG A 38 -20.38 4.27 2.81
CA ARG A 38 -20.98 3.45 1.73
C ARG A 38 -20.58 1.98 1.76
N PHE A 39 -19.38 1.67 2.28
CA PHE A 39 -18.77 0.35 2.18
C PHE A 39 -18.52 -0.28 3.54
N HIS A 40 -18.55 -1.60 3.61
CA HIS A 40 -17.86 -2.34 4.66
C HIS A 40 -16.35 -2.19 4.42
N VAL A 41 -15.66 -1.45 5.30
CA VAL A 41 -14.23 -1.20 5.16
C VAL A 41 -13.46 -2.17 6.04
N VAL A 42 -12.54 -2.89 5.44
CA VAL A 42 -11.62 -3.81 6.13
C VAL A 42 -10.20 -3.28 6.00
N LEU A 43 -9.58 -3.07 7.14
CA LEU A 43 -8.17 -2.72 7.28
C LEU A 43 -7.46 -3.83 8.02
N TYR A 44 -6.23 -4.12 7.66
CA TYR A 44 -5.41 -5.09 8.40
C TYR A 44 -3.95 -4.67 8.45
N ASP A 45 -3.27 -5.10 9.49
CA ASP A 45 -1.82 -4.97 9.59
C ASP A 45 -1.15 -6.13 8.87
N LEU A 46 -0.25 -5.84 7.95
CA LEU A 46 0.61 -6.83 7.30
C LEU A 46 1.39 -7.63 8.37
N LYS A 47 1.81 -8.85 8.05
CA LYS A 47 2.67 -9.63 8.96
C LYS A 47 3.88 -8.79 9.42
N SER A 48 4.24 -8.91 10.67
CA SER A 48 5.30 -8.17 11.35
C SER A 48 5.11 -6.64 11.43
N HIS A 49 3.95 -6.12 10.98
CA HIS A 49 3.59 -4.71 11.10
C HIS A 49 2.49 -4.50 12.14
N GLY A 50 2.42 -3.28 12.68
CA GLY A 50 1.36 -2.89 13.60
C GLY A 50 1.21 -3.82 14.79
N MET A 51 0.05 -4.44 14.90
CA MET A 51 -0.31 -5.41 15.95
C MET A 51 -0.39 -6.86 15.42
N SER A 52 -0.06 -7.09 14.14
CA SER A 52 0.02 -8.44 13.58
C SER A 52 1.21 -9.23 14.12
N GLU A 53 1.09 -10.55 14.07
CA GLU A 53 2.12 -11.48 14.50
C GLU A 53 3.42 -11.29 13.72
N LYS A 54 4.54 -11.42 14.42
CA LYS A 54 5.87 -11.38 13.83
C LYS A 54 6.20 -12.71 13.16
N THR A 55 6.67 -12.64 11.91
CA THR A 55 7.12 -13.78 11.12
C THR A 55 8.53 -13.55 10.61
N LEU A 56 9.26 -14.61 10.31
CA LEU A 56 10.63 -14.50 9.81
C LEU A 56 10.72 -14.55 8.29
N THR A 57 9.69 -15.07 7.60
CA THR A 57 9.70 -15.35 6.15
C THR A 57 8.37 -15.04 5.49
N GLY A 58 8.34 -15.11 4.14
CA GLY A 58 7.13 -15.01 3.34
C GLY A 58 6.70 -13.57 3.09
N TYR A 59 7.64 -12.70 2.74
CA TYR A 59 7.38 -11.29 2.39
C TYR A 59 7.36 -11.05 0.88
N ASP A 60 7.54 -12.09 0.07
CA ASP A 60 7.31 -12.03 -1.37
C ASP A 60 5.83 -11.75 -1.69
N LEU A 61 5.56 -11.22 -2.89
CA LEU A 61 4.20 -10.82 -3.27
C LEU A 61 3.22 -11.98 -3.32
N ASP A 62 3.67 -13.20 -3.64
CA ASP A 62 2.80 -14.37 -3.65
C ASP A 62 2.36 -14.75 -2.24
N SER A 63 3.28 -14.82 -1.29
CA SER A 63 2.98 -15.09 0.13
C SER A 63 2.09 -13.99 0.76
N MET A 64 2.34 -12.72 0.43
CA MET A 64 1.54 -11.61 0.94
C MET A 64 0.12 -11.61 0.36
N THR A 65 -0.04 -12.00 -0.91
CA THR A 65 -1.38 -12.18 -1.51
C THR A 65 -2.11 -13.39 -0.96
N ASP A 66 -1.41 -14.48 -0.62
CA ASP A 66 -2.01 -15.64 0.04
C ASP A 66 -2.59 -15.28 1.41
N ASP A 67 -1.89 -14.44 2.18
CA ASP A 67 -2.39 -13.91 3.44
C ASP A 67 -3.67 -13.08 3.26
N LEU A 68 -3.71 -12.21 2.25
CA LEU A 68 -4.90 -11.42 1.95
C LEU A 68 -6.05 -12.30 1.45
N PHE A 69 -5.76 -13.27 0.60
CA PHE A 69 -6.76 -14.24 0.14
C PHE A 69 -7.36 -15.04 1.29
N ALA A 70 -6.52 -15.51 2.22
CA ALA A 70 -6.97 -16.21 3.43
C ALA A 70 -7.86 -15.31 4.31
N LEU A 71 -7.51 -14.03 4.46
CA LEU A 71 -8.34 -13.05 5.18
C LEU A 71 -9.72 -12.91 4.53
N LEU A 72 -9.78 -12.72 3.21
CA LEU A 72 -11.06 -12.59 2.48
C LEU A 72 -11.93 -13.84 2.65
N ASN A 73 -11.34 -15.04 2.61
CA ASN A 73 -12.05 -16.29 2.82
C ASN A 73 -12.63 -16.40 4.26
N ILE A 74 -11.86 -16.01 5.28
CA ILE A 74 -12.32 -16.00 6.68
C ILE A 74 -13.50 -15.04 6.85
N LEU A 75 -13.42 -13.88 6.21
CA LEU A 75 -14.49 -12.87 6.23
C LEU A 75 -15.66 -13.20 5.29
N LYS A 76 -15.56 -14.28 4.50
CA LYS A 76 -16.55 -14.71 3.50
C LYS A 76 -16.83 -13.64 2.45
N VAL A 77 -15.82 -12.85 2.10
CA VAL A 77 -15.89 -11.82 1.06
C VAL A 77 -15.59 -12.46 -0.28
N THR A 78 -16.57 -12.49 -1.17
CA THR A 78 -16.47 -13.11 -2.50
C THR A 78 -16.10 -12.14 -3.60
N GLN A 79 -16.32 -10.85 -3.39
CA GLN A 79 -15.90 -9.77 -4.27
C GLN A 79 -15.56 -8.52 -3.45
N VAL A 80 -14.53 -7.80 -3.85
CA VAL A 80 -13.99 -6.68 -3.08
C VAL A 80 -13.48 -5.56 -4.00
N HIS A 81 -13.66 -4.31 -3.56
CA HIS A 81 -12.87 -3.19 -4.03
C HIS A 81 -11.56 -3.19 -3.24
N LEU A 82 -10.44 -3.14 -3.92
CA LEU A 82 -9.12 -3.26 -3.29
C LEU A 82 -8.31 -1.99 -3.49
N GLY A 83 -7.81 -1.42 -2.41
CA GLY A 83 -6.86 -0.31 -2.43
C GLY A 83 -5.54 -0.70 -1.79
N GLY A 84 -4.41 -0.25 -2.35
CA GLY A 84 -3.10 -0.51 -1.76
C GLY A 84 -2.17 0.69 -1.87
N TYR A 85 -1.39 0.95 -0.82
CA TYR A 85 -0.41 2.03 -0.74
C TYR A 85 1.00 1.49 -0.69
N SER A 86 1.89 2.04 -1.51
CA SER A 86 3.31 1.68 -1.55
C SER A 86 3.48 0.16 -1.78
N PHE A 87 4.14 -0.57 -0.89
CA PHE A 87 4.23 -2.02 -0.94
C PHE A 87 2.85 -2.69 -0.97
N GLY A 88 1.87 -2.15 -0.24
CA GLY A 88 0.47 -2.60 -0.32
C GLY A 88 -0.14 -2.43 -1.71
N GLY A 89 0.33 -1.46 -2.51
CA GLY A 89 -0.04 -1.28 -3.91
C GLY A 89 0.47 -2.43 -4.80
N LEU A 90 1.69 -2.92 -4.55
CA LEU A 90 2.23 -4.10 -5.24
C LEU A 90 1.43 -5.37 -4.89
N ILE A 91 1.09 -5.54 -3.59
CA ILE A 91 0.24 -6.64 -3.13
C ILE A 91 -1.13 -6.58 -3.80
N ALA A 92 -1.73 -5.40 -3.91
CA ALA A 92 -3.04 -5.21 -4.53
C ALA A 92 -3.01 -5.52 -6.04
N LEU A 93 -1.97 -5.11 -6.76
CA LEU A 93 -1.73 -5.48 -8.16
C LEU A 93 -1.57 -7.00 -8.31
N LYS A 94 -0.72 -7.61 -7.49
CA LYS A 94 -0.50 -9.07 -7.53
C LYS A 94 -1.77 -9.83 -7.21
N MET A 95 -2.59 -9.36 -6.26
CA MET A 95 -3.88 -9.94 -5.92
C MET A 95 -4.85 -9.90 -7.10
N ALA A 96 -4.92 -8.77 -7.82
CA ALA A 96 -5.78 -8.63 -9.00
C ALA A 96 -5.32 -9.53 -10.17
N ILE A 97 -4.02 -9.79 -10.30
CA ILE A 97 -3.46 -10.72 -11.28
C ILE A 97 -3.81 -12.16 -10.93
N ARG A 98 -3.61 -12.56 -9.67
CA ARG A 98 -3.79 -13.96 -9.23
C ARG A 98 -5.26 -14.35 -9.06
N PHE A 99 -6.09 -13.41 -8.60
CA PHE A 99 -7.51 -13.64 -8.26
C PHE A 99 -8.43 -12.60 -8.92
N PRO A 100 -8.42 -12.50 -10.27
CA PRO A 100 -9.12 -11.42 -10.97
C PRO A 100 -10.63 -11.39 -10.73
N SER A 101 -11.27 -12.52 -10.48
CA SER A 101 -12.73 -12.60 -10.21
C SER A 101 -13.14 -12.06 -8.84
N LEU A 102 -12.19 -11.96 -7.89
CA LEU A 102 -12.43 -11.38 -6.57
C LEU A 102 -12.42 -9.86 -6.58
N ILE A 103 -11.70 -9.24 -7.52
CA ILE A 103 -11.45 -7.80 -7.51
C ILE A 103 -12.42 -7.10 -8.45
N LYS A 104 -13.32 -6.27 -7.89
CA LYS A 104 -14.24 -5.42 -8.65
C LYS A 104 -13.53 -4.23 -9.28
N LYS A 105 -12.85 -3.45 -8.45
CA LYS A 105 -12.04 -2.29 -8.84
C LYS A 105 -10.78 -2.25 -8.01
N LEU A 106 -9.73 -1.69 -8.57
CA LEU A 106 -8.41 -1.61 -7.98
C LEU A 106 -7.96 -0.16 -7.86
N ALA A 107 -7.54 0.26 -6.68
CA ALA A 107 -6.87 1.55 -6.47
C ALA A 107 -5.42 1.31 -6.02
N VAL A 108 -4.48 1.89 -6.72
CA VAL A 108 -3.04 1.77 -6.43
C VAL A 108 -2.50 3.16 -6.10
N MET A 109 -2.01 3.32 -4.89
CA MET A 109 -1.44 4.56 -4.39
C MET A 109 0.06 4.39 -4.20
N GLU A 110 0.84 5.20 -4.89
CA GLU A 110 2.29 5.28 -4.66
C GLU A 110 3.05 3.94 -4.74
N ALA A 111 2.57 2.98 -5.53
CA ALA A 111 3.32 1.73 -5.72
C ALA A 111 4.66 2.02 -6.41
N PRO A 112 5.80 1.65 -5.79
CA PRO A 112 7.11 1.83 -6.40
C PRO A 112 7.32 0.82 -7.52
N ASP A 113 8.18 1.16 -8.49
CA ASP A 113 8.72 0.18 -9.42
C ASP A 113 9.78 -0.66 -8.70
N PRO A 114 9.59 -1.99 -8.56
CA PRO A 114 10.58 -2.82 -7.88
C PRO A 114 11.93 -2.92 -8.61
N SER A 115 11.98 -2.55 -9.90
CA SER A 115 13.23 -2.50 -10.67
C SER A 115 14.04 -1.23 -10.44
N ASP A 116 13.42 -0.17 -9.89
CA ASP A 116 14.09 1.11 -9.67
C ASP A 116 15.17 0.98 -8.58
N GLU A 117 16.42 1.08 -9.02
CA GLU A 117 17.58 0.99 -8.12
C GLU A 117 17.61 2.10 -7.06
N LYS A 118 17.06 3.28 -7.35
CA LYS A 118 16.97 4.36 -6.37
C LYS A 118 15.94 4.03 -5.29
N ALA A 119 14.79 3.48 -5.67
CA ALA A 119 13.80 3.02 -4.71
C ALA A 119 14.33 1.86 -3.87
N ARG A 120 15.07 0.91 -4.46
CA ARG A 120 15.78 -0.15 -3.73
C ARG A 120 16.92 0.40 -2.88
N GLY A 121 17.70 1.36 -3.39
CA GLY A 121 18.80 2.01 -2.66
C GLY A 121 18.32 2.70 -1.39
N ILE A 122 17.20 3.43 -1.44
CA ILE A 122 16.57 4.00 -0.24
C ILE A 122 16.24 2.90 0.79
N ILE A 123 15.80 1.75 0.32
CA ILE A 123 15.51 0.60 1.18
C ILE A 123 16.81 -0.03 1.71
N GLU A 124 17.85 -0.12 0.90
CA GLU A 124 19.14 -0.70 1.29
C GLU A 124 19.99 0.25 2.14
N GLU A 125 19.92 1.55 1.90
CA GLU A 125 20.62 2.61 2.64
C GLU A 125 19.86 3.10 3.86
N TYR A 126 18.71 2.50 4.18
CA TYR A 126 17.93 2.84 5.37
C TYR A 126 18.70 2.39 6.61
N SER A 127 19.88 3.00 6.78
CA SER A 127 20.78 2.78 7.91
C SER A 127 20.30 3.58 9.11
N ARG A 128 20.78 3.19 10.29
CA ARG A 128 20.58 3.96 11.53
C ARG A 128 21.01 5.42 11.36
N GLU A 129 22.13 5.64 10.67
CA GLU A 129 22.67 6.97 10.37
C GLU A 129 21.73 7.79 9.50
N PHE A 130 21.09 7.18 8.48
CA PHE A 130 20.08 7.85 7.67
C PHE A 130 18.88 8.29 8.51
N LEU A 131 18.40 7.43 9.42
CA LEU A 131 17.27 7.77 10.28
C LEU A 131 17.64 8.84 11.31
N GLU A 132 18.80 8.77 11.91
CA GLU A 132 19.31 9.81 12.82
C GLU A 132 19.48 11.13 12.07
N HIS A 133 20.09 11.11 10.91
CA HIS A 133 20.27 12.28 10.06
C HIS A 133 18.94 12.85 9.53
N TYR A 134 17.99 11.98 9.16
CA TYR A 134 16.64 12.38 8.77
C TYR A 134 15.88 12.99 9.94
N VAL A 135 16.06 12.47 11.16
CA VAL A 135 15.46 13.03 12.38
C VAL A 135 16.03 14.42 12.70
N GLU A 136 17.35 14.60 12.57
CA GLU A 136 18.04 15.86 12.90
C GLU A 136 17.82 16.94 11.85
N ASN A 137 17.72 16.54 10.57
CA ASN A 137 17.55 17.44 9.42
C ASN A 137 16.12 17.52 8.91
N PHE A 138 15.15 17.01 9.67
CA PHE A 138 13.72 17.06 9.31
C PHE A 138 13.20 18.50 9.44
N THR A 139 13.72 19.38 8.59
CA THR A 139 13.29 20.76 8.47
C THR A 139 12.30 20.90 7.32
N ASP A 140 11.05 21.19 7.66
CA ASP A 140 10.01 21.91 6.88
C ASP A 140 9.59 21.43 5.47
N THR A 141 10.13 20.37 4.89
CA THR A 141 9.76 19.97 3.53
C THR A 141 8.59 18.99 3.45
N THR A 142 8.17 18.41 4.55
CA THR A 142 7.00 17.53 4.62
C THR A 142 5.91 18.13 5.49
N LYS A 143 4.66 18.07 5.03
CA LYS A 143 3.47 18.53 5.77
C LYS A 143 3.25 17.74 7.08
N VAL A 144 3.96 16.64 7.29
CA VAL A 144 3.79 15.75 8.43
C VAL A 144 5.05 15.70 9.27
N LYS A 145 4.96 16.22 10.50
CA LYS A 145 6.02 16.06 11.51
C LYS A 145 5.80 14.76 12.28
N MET A 146 6.64 13.76 12.06
CA MET A 146 6.67 12.58 12.93
C MET A 146 7.36 12.91 14.25
N GLY A 147 6.68 12.67 15.36
CA GLY A 147 7.31 12.82 16.69
C GLY A 147 8.40 11.77 16.92
N LYS A 148 9.43 12.10 17.72
CA LYS A 148 10.58 11.25 18.07
C LYS A 148 10.17 9.79 18.40
N ARG A 149 9.13 9.62 19.23
CA ARG A 149 8.64 8.29 19.64
C ARG A 149 8.13 7.44 18.45
N GLN A 150 7.48 8.08 17.45
CA GLN A 150 7.02 7.38 16.25
C GLN A 150 8.21 6.96 15.38
N MET A 151 9.22 7.80 15.28
CA MET A 151 10.43 7.51 14.50
C MET A 151 11.25 6.36 15.14
N GLU A 152 11.40 6.35 16.46
CA GLU A 152 12.03 5.23 17.18
C GLU A 152 11.25 3.92 16.99
N LYS A 153 9.91 3.98 16.92
CA LYS A 153 9.07 2.81 16.65
C LYS A 153 9.27 2.31 15.23
N ASN A 154 9.29 3.21 14.25
CA ASN A 154 9.53 2.86 12.86
C ASN A 154 10.93 2.29 12.65
N HIS A 155 11.94 2.85 13.33
CA HIS A 155 13.31 2.35 13.29
C HIS A 155 13.41 0.91 13.83
N ARG A 156 12.82 0.62 14.99
CA ARG A 156 12.80 -0.74 15.53
C ARG A 156 12.09 -1.74 14.60
N MET A 157 11.04 -1.32 13.94
CA MET A 157 10.35 -2.14 12.95
C MET A 157 11.23 -2.40 11.73
N TYR A 158 11.92 -1.37 11.23
CA TYR A 158 12.89 -1.47 10.16
C TYR A 158 14.00 -2.45 10.51
N GLU A 159 14.67 -2.28 11.67
CA GLU A 159 15.74 -3.17 12.13
C GLU A 159 15.27 -4.64 12.19
N TYR A 160 14.06 -4.86 12.71
CA TYR A 160 13.50 -6.19 12.74
C TYR A 160 13.30 -6.76 11.33
N LEU A 161 12.60 -6.03 10.46
CA LEU A 161 12.24 -6.51 9.12
C LEU A 161 13.49 -6.78 8.27
N PHE A 162 14.47 -5.88 8.27
CA PHE A 162 15.62 -5.96 7.36
C PHE A 162 16.76 -6.85 7.85
N TYR A 163 16.90 -7.00 9.16
CA TYR A 163 18.02 -7.78 9.73
C TYR A 163 17.62 -9.12 10.35
N GLN A 164 16.31 -9.34 10.58
CA GLN A 164 15.85 -10.56 11.23
C GLN A 164 14.85 -11.37 10.38
N THR A 165 14.45 -10.88 9.21
CA THR A 165 13.49 -11.56 8.32
C THR A 165 14.01 -11.68 6.90
N SER A 166 13.31 -12.46 6.07
CA SER A 166 13.64 -12.61 4.64
C SER A 166 13.19 -11.44 3.76
N ILE A 167 12.59 -10.38 4.29
CA ILE A 167 11.94 -9.33 3.50
C ILE A 167 12.86 -8.72 2.45
N LYS A 168 14.13 -8.52 2.76
CA LYS A 168 15.11 -7.93 1.84
C LYS A 168 15.34 -8.84 0.65
N ASP A 169 15.54 -10.13 0.90
CA ASP A 169 15.78 -11.13 -0.16
C ASP A 169 14.49 -11.35 -0.98
N ASP A 170 13.34 -11.42 -0.31
CA ASP A 170 12.03 -11.60 -0.95
C ASP A 170 11.70 -10.42 -1.89
N MET A 171 12.03 -9.18 -1.49
CA MET A 171 11.83 -8.00 -2.34
C MET A 171 12.74 -8.00 -3.59
N ILE A 172 13.95 -8.52 -3.49
CA ILE A 172 14.86 -8.62 -4.64
C ILE A 172 14.29 -9.57 -5.70
N LEU A 173 13.57 -10.61 -5.31
CA LEU A 173 12.93 -11.54 -6.23
C LEU A 173 11.85 -10.86 -7.09
N GLU A 174 11.23 -9.80 -6.59
CA GLU A 174 10.14 -9.08 -7.25
C GLU A 174 10.62 -7.97 -8.21
N LYS A 175 11.92 -7.80 -8.43
CA LYS A 175 12.49 -6.70 -9.24
C LYS A 175 11.89 -6.57 -10.65
N ASN A 176 11.42 -7.67 -11.23
CA ASN A 176 10.84 -7.70 -12.58
C ASN A 176 9.30 -7.72 -12.56
N PHE A 177 8.67 -7.45 -11.43
CA PHE A 177 7.21 -7.56 -11.31
C PHE A 177 6.46 -6.66 -12.30
N PHE A 178 6.95 -5.46 -12.58
CA PHE A 178 6.30 -4.56 -13.56
C PHE A 178 6.48 -5.02 -15.02
N GLU A 179 7.43 -5.90 -15.31
CA GLU A 179 7.60 -6.53 -16.62
C GLU A 179 6.63 -7.71 -16.84
N ASP A 180 5.90 -8.14 -15.80
CA ASP A 180 4.94 -9.23 -15.91
C ASP A 180 3.84 -8.86 -16.92
N LYS A 181 3.73 -9.68 -17.97
CA LYS A 181 2.69 -9.53 -18.99
C LYS A 181 1.27 -9.59 -18.43
N ALA A 182 1.09 -10.14 -17.23
CA ALA A 182 -0.19 -10.21 -16.56
C ALA A 182 -0.71 -8.82 -16.11
N ILE A 183 0.18 -7.85 -15.84
CA ILE A 183 -0.21 -6.45 -15.56
C ILE A 183 -1.01 -5.87 -16.73
N LYS A 184 -0.59 -6.14 -17.97
CA LYS A 184 -1.27 -5.67 -19.19
C LYS A 184 -2.63 -6.32 -19.43
N LYS A 185 -2.91 -7.43 -18.75
CA LYS A 185 -4.16 -8.20 -18.87
C LYS A 185 -5.15 -7.90 -17.77
N LEU A 186 -4.86 -6.93 -16.89
CA LEU A 186 -5.80 -6.50 -15.88
C LEU A 186 -7.05 -5.92 -16.54
N ASN A 187 -8.22 -6.55 -16.29
CA ASN A 187 -9.50 -6.14 -16.86
C ASN A 187 -10.30 -5.22 -15.92
N GLN A 188 -9.90 -5.13 -14.67
CA GLN A 188 -10.54 -4.26 -13.69
C GLN A 188 -10.32 -2.79 -14.03
N LYS A 189 -11.28 -1.92 -13.66
CA LYS A 189 -11.01 -0.49 -13.62
C LYS A 189 -9.91 -0.23 -12.58
N VAL A 190 -8.88 0.53 -12.93
CA VAL A 190 -7.73 0.84 -12.04
C VAL A 190 -7.60 2.34 -11.86
N LEU A 191 -7.59 2.80 -10.61
CA LEU A 191 -7.23 4.17 -10.24
C LEU A 191 -5.80 4.18 -9.72
N LEU A 192 -4.96 5.03 -10.29
CA LEU A 192 -3.58 5.27 -9.88
C LEU A 192 -3.50 6.65 -9.22
N LEU A 193 -3.05 6.71 -7.96
CA LEU A 193 -2.91 7.95 -7.20
C LEU A 193 -1.43 8.17 -6.84
N TYR A 194 -0.86 9.26 -7.32
CA TYR A 194 0.56 9.56 -7.12
C TYR A 194 0.80 11.03 -6.79
N GLY A 195 1.76 11.28 -5.90
CA GLY A 195 2.17 12.62 -5.53
C GLY A 195 2.95 13.31 -6.65
N LEU A 196 2.72 14.62 -6.82
CA LEU A 196 3.41 15.42 -7.83
C LEU A 196 4.93 15.48 -7.61
N THR A 197 5.37 15.37 -6.36
CA THR A 197 6.80 15.37 -5.98
C THR A 197 7.28 14.00 -5.51
N SER A 198 6.49 12.95 -5.74
CA SER A 198 6.84 11.59 -5.35
C SER A 198 7.99 11.01 -6.18
N SER A 199 8.90 10.29 -5.50
CA SER A 199 9.91 9.46 -6.18
C SER A 199 9.29 8.33 -7.01
N CYS A 200 8.05 7.94 -6.70
CA CYS A 200 7.33 6.87 -7.41
C CYS A 200 6.49 7.35 -8.61
N ILE A 201 6.52 8.65 -8.94
CA ILE A 201 5.67 9.23 -10.00
C ILE A 201 5.87 8.56 -11.37
N ASN A 202 7.10 8.14 -11.69
CA ASN A 202 7.40 7.45 -12.94
C ASN A 202 6.82 6.03 -12.98
N ALA A 203 6.78 5.34 -11.84
CA ALA A 203 6.11 4.05 -11.70
C ALA A 203 4.62 4.17 -12.00
N GLY A 204 3.96 5.20 -11.48
CA GLY A 204 2.54 5.49 -11.78
C GLY A 204 2.28 5.75 -13.26
N LYS A 205 3.12 6.58 -13.89
CA LYS A 205 3.03 6.85 -15.33
C LYS A 205 3.23 5.59 -16.16
N TYR A 206 4.18 4.73 -15.77
CA TYR A 206 4.43 3.46 -16.43
C TYR A 206 3.22 2.53 -16.31
N LEU A 207 2.68 2.33 -15.11
CA LEU A 207 1.49 1.50 -14.90
C LEU A 207 0.30 2.00 -15.72
N ASN A 208 0.08 3.32 -15.78
CA ASN A 208 -1.00 3.90 -16.59
C ASN A 208 -0.85 3.64 -18.10
N GLN A 209 0.37 3.48 -18.58
CA GLN A 209 0.63 3.11 -19.98
C GLN A 209 0.44 1.61 -20.23
N GLN A 210 0.66 0.76 -19.20
CA GLN A 210 0.59 -0.69 -19.35
C GLN A 210 -0.82 -1.25 -19.11
N ILE A 211 -1.66 -0.59 -18.32
CA ILE A 211 -2.99 -1.07 -17.92
C ILE A 211 -4.03 -0.29 -18.71
N GLU A 212 -4.70 -0.94 -19.66
CA GLU A 212 -5.67 -0.32 -20.57
C GLU A 212 -6.82 0.38 -19.84
N ASN A 213 -7.39 -0.25 -18.82
CA ASN A 213 -8.52 0.27 -18.06
C ASN A 213 -8.06 1.10 -16.83
N SER A 214 -6.94 1.83 -16.94
CA SER A 214 -6.45 2.66 -15.85
C SER A 214 -6.70 4.15 -16.08
N SER A 215 -6.81 4.86 -14.97
CA SER A 215 -6.74 6.31 -14.91
C SER A 215 -5.74 6.74 -13.86
N ILE A 216 -4.99 7.81 -14.12
CA ILE A 216 -4.03 8.36 -13.16
C ILE A 216 -4.47 9.73 -12.69
N GLN A 217 -4.42 9.96 -11.38
CA GLN A 217 -4.64 11.24 -10.74
C GLN A 217 -3.40 11.61 -9.93
N PHE A 218 -2.91 12.84 -10.15
CA PHE A 218 -1.82 13.38 -9.37
C PHE A 218 -2.35 14.25 -8.24
N VAL A 219 -1.72 14.12 -7.07
CA VAL A 219 -2.07 14.80 -5.83
C VAL A 219 -0.89 15.65 -5.38
N ASP A 220 -1.16 16.83 -4.81
CA ASP A 220 -0.07 17.63 -4.25
C ASP A 220 0.54 16.92 -3.03
N GLY A 221 1.83 16.62 -3.10
CA GLY A 221 2.54 15.88 -2.07
C GLY A 221 3.60 14.93 -2.63
N ASP A 222 4.25 14.23 -1.73
CA ASP A 222 5.28 13.22 -2.00
C ASP A 222 4.73 11.79 -1.85
N HIS A 223 5.62 10.81 -1.60
CA HIS A 223 5.23 9.43 -1.36
C HIS A 223 4.20 9.24 -0.22
N ASN A 224 4.02 10.24 0.65
CA ASN A 224 3.15 10.15 1.82
C ASN A 224 1.75 10.76 1.59
N ILE A 225 1.27 10.87 0.36
CA ILE A 225 -0.06 11.46 0.05
C ILE A 225 -1.23 10.93 0.89
N PRO A 226 -1.31 9.64 1.32
CA PRO A 226 -2.40 9.20 2.19
C PRO A 226 -2.38 9.86 3.57
N ILE A 227 -1.22 10.38 4.00
CA ILE A 227 -1.04 11.07 5.28
C ILE A 227 -1.14 12.58 5.09
N GLN A 228 -0.63 13.10 3.97
CA GLN A 228 -0.59 14.54 3.65
C GLN A 228 -1.95 15.07 3.22
N GLU A 229 -2.67 14.33 2.39
CA GLU A 229 -3.95 14.71 1.79
C GLU A 229 -5.05 13.63 2.01
N PRO A 230 -5.27 13.19 3.27
CA PRO A 230 -6.14 12.04 3.55
C PRO A 230 -7.59 12.27 3.13
N GLN A 231 -8.09 13.51 3.21
CA GLN A 231 -9.45 13.84 2.80
C GLN A 231 -9.61 13.68 1.29
N LEU A 232 -8.69 14.24 0.52
CA LEU A 232 -8.70 14.16 -0.95
C LEU A 232 -8.57 12.71 -1.43
N ILE A 233 -7.68 11.94 -0.80
CA ILE A 233 -7.50 10.51 -1.10
C ILE A 233 -8.77 9.73 -0.77
N GLY A 234 -9.39 9.98 0.40
CA GLY A 234 -10.64 9.33 0.80
C GLY A 234 -11.78 9.60 -0.18
N GLU A 235 -11.95 10.86 -0.60
CA GLU A 235 -12.96 11.27 -1.59
C GLU A 235 -12.70 10.68 -2.98
N ALA A 236 -11.44 10.67 -3.44
CA ALA A 236 -11.07 10.07 -4.71
C ALA A 236 -11.37 8.57 -4.73
N LEU A 237 -11.03 7.85 -3.66
CA LEU A 237 -11.34 6.42 -3.50
C LEU A 237 -12.86 6.19 -3.43
N LEU A 238 -13.60 7.00 -2.65
CA LEU A 238 -15.06 6.87 -2.54
C LEU A 238 -15.72 7.04 -3.90
N ASN A 239 -15.38 8.12 -4.62
CA ASN A 239 -15.92 8.39 -5.94
C ASN A 239 -15.60 7.27 -6.92
N PHE A 240 -14.35 6.82 -6.96
CA PHE A 240 -13.91 5.74 -7.84
C PHE A 240 -14.63 4.41 -7.55
N PHE A 241 -14.77 4.02 -6.29
CA PHE A 241 -15.41 2.75 -5.95
C PHE A 241 -16.93 2.78 -6.12
N THR A 242 -17.58 3.95 -6.01
CA THR A 242 -19.03 4.11 -6.23
C THR A 242 -19.43 4.32 -7.69
N ASP A 243 -18.51 4.76 -8.56
CA ASP A 243 -18.77 4.95 -9.99
C ASP A 243 -19.16 3.60 -10.64
N HIS A 244 -20.17 3.57 -11.51
CA HIS A 244 -20.71 2.35 -12.12
C HIS A 244 -20.08 2.02 -13.47
#